data_c4508cdaa06682015a11ee99f7c60a3d
#
_entry.id   c4508cdaa06682015a11ee99f7c60a3d
#
_cell.length_a   1.000
_cell.length_b   1.000
_cell.length_c   1.000
_cell.angle_alpha   90.00
_cell.angle_beta   90.00
_cell.angle_gamma   90.00
#
_symmetry.space_group_name_H-M   'P 1'
#
loop_
_entity.id
_entity.type
_entity.pdbx_description
1 polymer ?
#
loop_
_entity_poly.entity_id
_entity_poly.type
_entity_poly.pdbx_seq_one_letter_code
_entity_poly.pdbx_strand_id
1 'polypeptide(L)' 'MTKVCDLCGWEYNEEEGYPDGGIEPGTKWEDLPDDFECPLCGVGKDSFSEE' A
#
# COMPACT_ATOMS: atom_id res chain seq x y z
N MET A 1 6.66 -8.91 1.47
CA MET A 1 7.16 -7.74 2.22
C MET A 1 6.03 -6.79 2.50
N THR A 2 6.05 -6.14 3.64
CA THR A 2 4.97 -5.26 4.07
C THR A 2 5.43 -3.80 4.03
N LYS A 3 4.59 -2.95 3.48
CA LYS A 3 4.81 -1.51 3.48
C LYS A 3 3.88 -0.87 4.48
N VAL A 4 4.39 0.08 5.24
CA VAL A 4 3.62 0.74 6.30
C VAL A 4 3.55 2.23 6.02
N CYS A 5 2.35 2.78 6.09
CA CYS A 5 2.15 4.21 5.95
C CYS A 5 2.76 4.93 7.17
N ASP A 6 3.69 5.84 6.92
CA ASP A 6 4.37 6.55 8.00
C ASP A 6 3.46 7.52 8.74
N LEU A 7 2.35 7.90 8.13
CA LEU A 7 1.44 8.88 8.70
C LEU A 7 0.35 8.24 9.58
N CYS A 8 -0.32 7.21 9.09
CA CYS A 8 -1.45 6.60 9.81
C CYS A 8 -1.18 5.18 10.28
N GLY A 9 -0.11 4.54 9.80
CA GLY A 9 0.23 3.19 10.19
C GLY A 9 -0.49 2.08 9.43
N TRP A 10 -1.20 2.42 8.34
CA TRP A 10 -1.84 1.39 7.53
C TRP A 10 -0.77 0.51 6.88
N GLU A 11 -1.01 -0.80 6.92
CA GLU A 11 -0.06 -1.77 6.38
C GLU A 11 -0.58 -2.36 5.07
N TYR A 12 0.28 -2.37 4.07
CA TYR A 12 0.01 -3.04 2.81
C TYR A 12 0.81 -4.34 2.75
N ASN A 13 0.13 -5.47 2.70
CA ASN A 13 0.75 -6.78 2.57
C ASN A 13 0.58 -7.28 1.14
N GLU A 14 1.69 -7.50 0.45
CA GLU A 14 1.66 -7.94 -0.95
C GLU A 14 0.93 -9.26 -1.15
N GLU A 15 1.00 -10.15 -0.17
CA GLU A 15 0.33 -11.44 -0.27
C GLU A 15 -1.19 -11.32 -0.18
N GLU A 16 -1.67 -10.34 0.56
CA GLU A 16 -3.10 -10.13 0.76
C GLU A 16 -3.69 -9.10 -0.21
N GLY A 17 -2.87 -8.20 -0.71
CA GLY A 17 -3.33 -7.10 -1.54
C GLY A 17 -4.26 -6.18 -0.79
N TYR A 18 -5.14 -5.51 -1.53
CA TYR A 18 -6.17 -4.67 -0.94
C TYR A 18 -7.41 -4.72 -1.80
N PRO A 19 -8.23 -5.78 -1.67
CA PRO A 19 -9.40 -5.97 -2.53
C PRO A 19 -10.40 -4.82 -2.48
N ASP A 20 -10.55 -4.16 -1.33
CA ASP A 20 -11.45 -3.02 -1.19
C ASP A 20 -11.03 -1.84 -2.07
N GLY A 21 -9.75 -1.73 -2.37
CA GLY A 21 -9.24 -0.72 -3.28
C GLY A 21 -8.98 -1.24 -4.69
N GLY A 22 -9.41 -2.47 -4.99
CA GLY A 22 -9.23 -3.05 -6.30
C GLY A 22 -7.86 -3.65 -6.55
N ILE A 23 -7.10 -3.92 -5.50
CA ILE A 23 -5.76 -4.50 -5.61
C ILE A 23 -5.83 -5.97 -5.28
N GLU A 24 -5.49 -6.80 -6.26
CA GLU A 24 -5.56 -8.25 -6.09
C GLU A 24 -4.47 -8.78 -5.15
N PRO A 25 -4.76 -9.88 -4.41
CA PRO A 25 -3.72 -10.55 -3.63
C PRO A 25 -2.55 -10.97 -4.53
N GLY A 26 -1.34 -10.80 -4.04
CA GLY A 26 -0.14 -11.12 -4.79
C GLY A 26 0.40 -9.96 -5.62
N THR A 27 -0.24 -8.79 -5.58
CA THR A 27 0.25 -7.60 -6.27
C THR A 27 1.43 -7.03 -5.50
N LYS A 28 2.56 -6.91 -6.16
CA LYS A 28 3.76 -6.35 -5.54
C LYS A 28 3.65 -4.84 -5.40
N TRP A 29 4.35 -4.30 -4.40
CA TRP A 29 4.37 -2.85 -4.17
C TRP A 29 4.78 -2.08 -5.42
N GLU A 30 5.78 -2.57 -6.12
CA GLU A 30 6.29 -1.93 -7.34
C GLU A 30 5.30 -2.00 -8.51
N ASP A 31 4.37 -2.94 -8.46
CA ASP A 31 3.33 -3.08 -9.49
C ASP A 31 2.16 -2.14 -9.26
N LEU A 32 2.09 -1.49 -8.11
CA LEU A 32 1.06 -0.50 -7.84
C LEU A 32 1.32 0.76 -8.68
N PRO A 33 0.25 1.47 -9.09
CA PRO A 33 0.43 2.70 -9.86
C PRO A 33 1.16 3.77 -9.05
N ASP A 34 1.84 4.69 -9.74
CA ASP A 34 2.58 5.76 -9.07
C ASP A 34 1.66 6.70 -8.29
N ASP A 35 0.40 6.76 -8.67
CA ASP A 35 -0.59 7.60 -7.99
C ASP A 35 -1.36 6.85 -6.90
N PHE A 36 -0.89 5.67 -6.53
CA PHE A 36 -1.48 4.93 -5.42
C PHE A 36 -1.39 5.75 -4.13
N GLU A 37 -2.48 5.77 -3.39
CA GLU A 37 -2.56 6.52 -2.15
C GLU A 37 -3.05 5.63 -1.02
N CYS A 38 -2.62 5.96 0.20
CA CYS A 38 -3.09 5.26 1.39
C CYS A 38 -4.62 5.37 1.49
N PRO A 39 -5.33 4.26 1.62
CA PRO A 39 -6.80 4.31 1.68
C PRO A 39 -7.34 4.94 2.96
N LEU A 40 -6.50 5.11 3.97
CA LEU A 40 -6.92 5.68 5.25
C LEU A 40 -6.63 7.17 5.35
N CYS A 41 -5.45 7.61 4.94
CA CYS A 41 -5.06 9.02 5.10
C CYS A 41 -4.78 9.75 3.79
N GLY A 42 -4.66 9.01 2.68
CA GLY A 42 -4.52 9.63 1.37
C GLY A 42 -3.13 10.09 0.97
N VAL A 43 -2.09 9.71 1.72
CA VAL A 43 -0.72 10.06 1.33
C VAL A 43 -0.23 9.14 0.21
N GLY A 44 0.73 9.62 -0.58
CA GLY A 44 1.28 8.85 -1.69
C GLY A 44 2.24 7.77 -1.26
N LYS A 45 2.74 7.01 -2.23
CA LYS A 45 3.65 5.89 -1.99
C LYS A 45 4.94 6.30 -1.29
N ASP A 46 5.41 7.51 -1.52
CA ASP A 46 6.65 7.99 -0.90
C ASP A 46 6.54 8.19 0.61
N SER A 47 5.35 8.15 1.15
CA SER A 47 5.15 8.24 2.60
C SER A 47 5.06 6.87 3.25
N PHE A 48 5.41 5.82 2.53
CA PHE A 48 5.43 4.46 3.06
C PHE A 48 6.86 4.01 3.29
N SER A 49 7.03 3.19 4.33
CA SER A 49 8.32 2.58 4.64
C SER A 49 8.18 1.07 4.60
N GLU A 50 9.27 0.40 4.24
CA GLU A 50 9.30 -1.06 4.24
C GLU A 50 9.54 -1.54 5.66
N GLU A 51 8.75 -2.51 6.06
CA GLU A 51 8.87 -3.11 7.39
C GLU A 51 9.70 -4.37 7.38
#